data_8d1a8c3e8e899db2e78ffda56fa20d87
#
_entry.id   8d1a8c3e8e899db2e78ffda56fa20d87
#
_cell.length_a   1.000
_cell.length_b   1.000
_cell.length_c   1.000
_cell.angle_alpha   90.00
_cell.angle_beta   90.00
_cell.angle_gamma   90.00
#
_symmetry.space_group_name_H-M   'P 1'
#
loop_
_entity.id
_entity.type
_entity.pdbx_description
1 polymer ?
#
loop_
_entity_poly.entity_id
_entity_poly.type
_entity_poly.pdbx_seq_one_letter_code
_entity_poly.pdbx_strand_id
1 'polypeptide(L)'
;TMNRANIKNTFLDYSNFYMAYMAEVNLYKVIAPYINLFRADLSFSKLDLINFEHADLSRVNLNKATLQNINLIDSKLFFTRLTNTFLEMVICTGSNMANVNFNNANLSNCHFNCSVLTKAWMFNIRLYRVNFDEASVQGMGITILRGEENISINSDILVTLQKFFEEDCATHTGMSQTEDNLHAVAMKITADIMQDAD
;
A
#
# COMPACT_ATOMS: atom_id res chain seq x y z
N THR A 1 17.49 6.32 19.95
CA THR A 1 16.05 6.07 20.01
C THR A 1 15.29 7.39 20.05
N MET A 2 14.19 7.46 19.32
CA MET A 2 13.34 8.67 19.20
C MET A 2 11.86 8.31 19.42
N ASN A 3 11.59 7.23 20.15
CA ASN A 3 10.22 6.81 20.40
C ASN A 3 9.39 7.94 21.01
N ARG A 4 8.15 8.11 20.54
CA ARG A 4 7.22 9.15 20.95
C ARG A 4 7.69 10.57 20.68
N ALA A 5 8.75 10.77 19.89
CA ALA A 5 9.20 12.10 19.53
C ALA A 5 8.14 12.82 18.69
N ASN A 6 8.12 14.14 18.80
CA ASN A 6 7.27 15.00 17.99
C ASN A 6 8.16 15.91 17.14
N ILE A 7 8.25 15.63 15.85
CA ILE A 7 9.11 16.32 14.90
C ILE A 7 8.22 17.08 13.94
N LYS A 8 8.35 18.38 13.87
CA LYS A 8 7.50 19.24 13.06
C LYS A 8 8.28 20.32 12.33
N ASN A 9 7.80 20.66 11.12
CA ASN A 9 8.33 21.75 10.31
C ASN A 9 9.86 21.66 10.14
N THR A 10 10.36 20.48 9.77
CA THR A 10 11.79 20.16 9.81
C THR A 10 12.26 19.65 8.45
N PHE A 11 13.49 19.99 8.11
CA PHE A 11 14.20 19.46 6.95
C PHE A 11 15.13 18.35 7.42
N LEU A 12 15.01 17.16 6.83
CA LEU A 12 15.79 15.95 7.14
C LEU A 12 16.39 15.34 5.86
N ASP A 13 16.68 16.18 4.87
CA ASP A 13 17.26 15.76 3.61
C ASP A 13 18.56 14.98 3.83
N TYR A 14 18.71 13.84 3.15
CA TYR A 14 19.90 12.99 3.27
C TYR A 14 20.22 12.49 4.68
N SER A 15 19.33 12.69 5.64
CA SER A 15 19.54 12.24 7.03
C SER A 15 19.58 10.73 7.13
N ASN A 16 20.37 10.21 8.08
CA ASN A 16 20.51 8.76 8.28
C ASN A 16 19.85 8.32 9.59
N PHE A 17 18.74 7.59 9.45
CA PHE A 17 17.98 6.96 10.53
C PHE A 17 18.01 5.43 10.41
N TYR A 18 19.08 4.88 9.84
CA TYR A 18 19.28 3.44 9.70
C TYR A 18 19.05 2.71 11.02
N MET A 19 18.13 1.75 11.04
CA MET A 19 17.74 0.95 12.21
C MET A 19 17.29 1.81 13.43
N ALA A 20 16.82 3.03 13.22
CA ALA A 20 16.38 3.89 14.32
C ALA A 20 15.11 3.34 14.99
N TYR A 21 15.04 3.46 16.30
CA TYR A 21 13.82 3.19 17.08
C TYR A 21 13.01 4.48 17.16
N MET A 22 11.90 4.54 16.41
CA MET A 22 11.04 5.71 16.24
C MET A 22 9.54 5.33 16.40
N ALA A 23 9.23 4.31 17.18
CA ALA A 23 7.85 3.91 17.40
C ALA A 23 7.02 5.04 18.03
N GLU A 24 5.75 5.14 17.64
CA GLU A 24 4.82 6.16 18.11
C GLU A 24 5.29 7.61 17.82
N VAL A 25 6.21 7.82 16.86
CA VAL A 25 6.65 9.17 16.48
C VAL A 25 5.51 9.93 15.78
N ASN A 26 5.45 11.23 16.01
CA ASN A 26 4.60 12.14 15.25
C ASN A 26 5.47 13.02 14.35
N LEU A 27 5.41 12.78 13.03
CA LEU A 27 6.05 13.61 12.02
C LEU A 27 4.99 14.48 11.33
N TYR A 28 5.17 15.76 11.33
CA TYR A 28 4.26 16.70 10.68
C TYR A 28 4.99 17.78 9.89
N LYS A 29 4.65 17.94 8.61
CA LYS A 29 5.32 18.87 7.70
C LYS A 29 6.84 18.67 7.70
N VAL A 30 7.28 17.47 7.37
CA VAL A 30 8.70 17.11 7.29
C VAL A 30 9.11 16.96 5.83
N ILE A 31 10.18 17.60 5.44
CA ILE A 31 10.80 17.45 4.12
C ILE A 31 12.06 16.63 4.30
N ALA A 32 12.06 15.42 3.76
CA ALA A 32 13.10 14.42 3.98
C ALA A 32 13.42 13.59 2.71
N PRO A 33 13.62 14.22 1.55
CA PRO A 33 14.04 13.46 0.37
C PRO A 33 15.40 12.80 0.63
N TYR A 34 15.59 11.63 0.03
CA TYR A 34 16.81 10.82 0.17
C TYR A 34 17.14 10.39 1.61
N ILE A 35 16.19 10.49 2.55
CA ILE A 35 16.40 10.00 3.92
C ILE A 35 16.63 8.48 3.92
N ASN A 36 17.54 8.00 4.76
CA ASN A 36 17.73 6.58 4.99
C ASN A 36 17.02 6.15 6.28
N LEU A 37 15.92 5.43 6.11
CA LEU A 37 15.12 4.82 7.19
C LEU A 37 15.22 3.28 7.18
N PHE A 38 16.18 2.69 6.44
CA PHE A 38 16.30 1.26 6.29
C PHE A 38 16.23 0.54 7.65
N ARG A 39 15.29 -0.41 7.79
CA ARG A 39 14.99 -1.17 9.03
C ARG A 39 14.59 -0.31 10.24
N ALA A 40 14.23 0.93 10.08
CA ALA A 40 13.72 1.72 11.20
C ALA A 40 12.37 1.18 11.70
N ASP A 41 12.07 1.39 12.96
CA ASP A 41 10.77 1.09 13.56
C ASP A 41 9.96 2.39 13.69
N LEU A 42 8.93 2.52 12.86
CA LEU A 42 7.95 3.61 12.85
C LEU A 42 6.54 3.06 13.18
N SER A 43 6.46 1.95 13.89
CA SER A 43 5.17 1.38 14.27
C SER A 43 4.34 2.33 15.13
N PHE A 44 3.01 2.31 14.93
CA PHE A 44 2.06 3.17 15.62
C PHE A 44 2.26 4.68 15.41
N SER A 45 3.09 5.09 14.46
CA SER A 45 3.43 6.48 14.21
C SER A 45 2.32 7.21 13.45
N LYS A 46 2.33 8.54 13.56
CA LYS A 46 1.51 9.44 12.78
C LYS A 46 2.41 10.26 11.87
N LEU A 47 2.18 10.13 10.57
CA LEU A 47 2.95 10.78 9.51
C LEU A 47 1.97 11.62 8.69
N ASP A 48 2.14 12.93 8.67
CA ASP A 48 1.27 13.81 7.89
C ASP A 48 2.05 14.94 7.22
N LEU A 49 1.76 15.19 5.95
CA LEU A 49 2.44 16.17 5.10
C LEU A 49 3.95 15.92 5.03
N ILE A 50 4.33 14.73 4.60
CA ILE A 50 5.75 14.35 4.53
C ILE A 50 6.19 14.18 3.08
N ASN A 51 7.36 14.73 2.76
CA ASN A 51 8.06 14.41 1.53
C ASN A 51 9.19 13.41 1.80
N PHE A 52 8.99 12.16 1.33
CA PHE A 52 9.96 11.06 1.35
C PHE A 52 10.42 10.67 -0.07
N GLU A 53 10.40 11.60 -1.01
CA GLU A 53 10.85 11.37 -2.37
C GLU A 53 12.27 10.79 -2.40
N HIS A 54 12.50 9.74 -3.20
CA HIS A 54 13.76 9.00 -3.28
C HIS A 54 14.28 8.41 -1.96
N ALA A 55 13.46 8.35 -0.91
CA ALA A 55 13.88 7.82 0.39
C ALA A 55 14.08 6.29 0.38
N ASP A 56 14.89 5.78 1.29
CA ASP A 56 15.01 4.35 1.55
C ASP A 56 14.24 3.97 2.82
N LEU A 57 13.02 3.46 2.60
CA LEU A 57 12.15 2.90 3.64
C LEU A 57 12.15 1.36 3.61
N SER A 58 13.13 0.74 2.98
CA SER A 58 13.15 -0.71 2.85
C SER A 58 13.23 -1.38 4.22
N ARG A 59 12.42 -2.42 4.42
CA ARG A 59 12.29 -3.18 5.67
C ARG A 59 11.85 -2.34 6.88
N VAL A 60 11.33 -1.14 6.68
CA VAL A 60 10.74 -0.32 7.75
C VAL A 60 9.52 -1.02 8.32
N ASN A 61 9.36 -0.94 9.63
CA ASN A 61 8.15 -1.35 10.32
C ASN A 61 7.21 -0.14 10.49
N LEU A 62 6.13 -0.10 9.72
CA LEU A 62 5.05 0.88 9.80
C LEU A 62 3.74 0.25 10.33
N ASN A 63 3.81 -0.92 10.97
CA ASN A 63 2.62 -1.59 11.48
C ASN A 63 1.77 -0.66 12.34
N LYS A 64 0.47 -0.57 12.03
CA LYS A 64 -0.51 0.30 12.70
C LYS A 64 -0.19 1.80 12.65
N ALA A 65 0.63 2.24 11.71
CA ALA A 65 0.86 3.66 11.47
C ALA A 65 -0.31 4.29 10.69
N THR A 66 -0.41 5.62 10.80
CA THR A 66 -1.28 6.45 9.96
C THR A 66 -0.40 7.30 9.06
N LEU A 67 -0.64 7.24 7.76
CA LEU A 67 0.08 7.99 6.73
C LEU A 67 -0.92 8.87 5.97
N GLN A 68 -0.79 10.18 6.08
CA GLN A 68 -1.65 11.13 5.37
C GLN A 68 -0.81 12.13 4.58
N ASN A 69 -1.20 12.41 3.34
CA ASN A 69 -0.50 13.40 2.50
C ASN A 69 1.00 13.09 2.35
N ILE A 70 1.34 11.87 1.99
CA ILE A 70 2.74 11.43 1.91
C ILE A 70 3.19 11.32 0.45
N ASN A 71 4.32 11.96 0.13
CA ASN A 71 5.01 11.75 -1.13
C ASN A 71 6.11 10.69 -0.96
N LEU A 72 5.97 9.58 -1.69
CA LEU A 72 6.91 8.45 -1.76
C LEU A 72 7.38 8.20 -3.20
N ILE A 73 7.32 9.21 -4.07
CA ILE A 73 7.75 9.06 -5.47
C ILE A 73 9.19 8.52 -5.51
N ASP A 74 9.42 7.52 -6.39
CA ASP A 74 10.73 6.92 -6.63
C ASP A 74 11.46 6.38 -5.38
N SER A 75 10.73 6.14 -4.29
CA SER A 75 11.30 5.64 -3.05
C SER A 75 11.43 4.11 -3.02
N LYS A 76 12.23 3.60 -2.10
CA LYS A 76 12.44 2.16 -1.89
C LYS A 76 11.66 1.71 -0.66
N LEU A 77 10.73 0.76 -0.85
CA LEU A 77 9.88 0.20 0.22
C LEU A 77 9.89 -1.33 0.21
N PHE A 78 10.88 -1.99 -0.41
CA PHE A 78 10.86 -3.45 -0.48
C PHE A 78 10.95 -4.09 0.91
N PHE A 79 10.12 -5.12 1.14
CA PHE A 79 9.91 -5.77 2.43
C PHE A 79 9.40 -4.85 3.55
N THR A 80 8.91 -3.65 3.25
CA THR A 80 8.30 -2.76 4.25
C THR A 80 7.01 -3.37 4.79
N ARG A 81 6.80 -3.24 6.09
CA ARG A 81 5.60 -3.71 6.76
C ARG A 81 4.60 -2.56 6.95
N LEU A 82 3.51 -2.60 6.20
CA LEU A 82 2.39 -1.67 6.26
C LEU A 82 1.10 -2.37 6.74
N THR A 83 1.24 -3.35 7.63
CA THR A 83 0.09 -4.12 8.14
C THR A 83 -0.77 -3.27 9.08
N ASN A 84 -2.10 -3.40 8.95
CA ASN A 84 -3.06 -2.65 9.76
C ASN A 84 -2.88 -1.12 9.68
N THR A 85 -2.35 -0.60 8.58
CA THR A 85 -2.13 0.84 8.38
C THR A 85 -3.36 1.52 7.81
N PHE A 86 -3.42 2.83 8.03
CA PHE A 86 -4.33 3.72 7.34
C PHE A 86 -3.52 4.65 6.44
N LEU A 87 -3.75 4.57 5.12
CA LEU A 87 -3.09 5.41 4.12
C LEU A 87 -4.13 6.30 3.44
N GLU A 88 -3.91 7.60 3.45
CA GLU A 88 -4.76 8.56 2.78
C GLU A 88 -3.93 9.58 2.00
N MET A 89 -4.27 9.78 0.72
CA MET A 89 -3.53 10.68 -0.17
C MET A 89 -2.02 10.39 -0.19
N VAL A 90 -1.66 9.12 -0.38
CA VAL A 90 -0.26 8.67 -0.47
C VAL A 90 0.12 8.43 -1.93
N ILE A 91 1.20 9.04 -2.37
CA ILE A 91 1.71 8.93 -3.74
C ILE A 91 2.96 8.05 -3.74
N CYS A 92 2.86 6.90 -4.40
CA CYS A 92 3.93 5.90 -4.53
C CYS A 92 4.38 5.70 -5.98
N THR A 93 4.14 6.68 -6.85
CA THR A 93 4.49 6.59 -8.26
C THR A 93 5.97 6.26 -8.45
N GLY A 94 6.29 5.28 -9.31
CA GLY A 94 7.65 4.85 -9.59
C GLY A 94 8.37 4.13 -8.44
N SER A 95 7.75 3.98 -7.28
CA SER A 95 8.41 3.40 -6.11
C SER A 95 8.60 1.88 -6.21
N ASN A 96 9.67 1.38 -5.58
CA ASN A 96 9.92 -0.07 -5.48
C ASN A 96 9.34 -0.62 -4.18
N MET A 97 8.20 -1.31 -4.30
CA MET A 97 7.43 -1.89 -3.21
C MET A 97 7.40 -3.43 -3.28
N ALA A 98 8.40 -4.04 -3.90
CA ALA A 98 8.46 -5.50 -4.00
C ALA A 98 8.46 -6.16 -2.62
N ASN A 99 7.64 -7.22 -2.45
CA ASN A 99 7.43 -7.93 -1.19
C ASN A 99 6.92 -7.05 -0.02
N VAL A 100 6.32 -5.91 -0.31
CA VAL A 100 5.67 -5.09 0.73
C VAL A 100 4.48 -5.84 1.33
N ASN A 101 4.20 -5.60 2.61
CA ASN A 101 3.07 -6.22 3.29
C ASN A 101 2.04 -5.17 3.72
N PHE A 102 0.90 -5.14 3.01
CA PHE A 102 -0.27 -4.29 3.28
C PHE A 102 -1.42 -5.02 3.97
N ASN A 103 -1.23 -6.22 4.50
CA ASN A 103 -2.35 -6.99 5.06
C ASN A 103 -3.15 -6.17 6.08
N ASN A 104 -4.47 -6.20 5.93
CA ASN A 104 -5.43 -5.44 6.74
C ASN A 104 -5.26 -3.91 6.65
N ALA A 105 -4.62 -3.39 5.60
CA ALA A 105 -4.50 -1.95 5.39
C ALA A 105 -5.79 -1.36 4.83
N ASN A 106 -5.97 -0.05 5.09
CA ASN A 106 -7.01 0.76 4.50
C ASN A 106 -6.35 1.84 3.63
N LEU A 107 -6.62 1.82 2.34
CA LEU A 107 -6.01 2.73 1.36
C LEU A 107 -7.11 3.61 0.75
N SER A 108 -6.95 4.92 0.86
CA SER A 108 -7.87 5.91 0.32
C SER A 108 -7.11 6.97 -0.48
N ASN A 109 -7.57 7.24 -1.71
CA ASN A 109 -6.96 8.24 -2.60
C ASN A 109 -5.44 8.02 -2.77
N CYS A 110 -5.01 6.77 -2.95
CA CYS A 110 -3.60 6.40 -3.08
C CYS A 110 -3.23 6.14 -4.54
N HIS A 111 -1.99 6.49 -4.91
CA HIS A 111 -1.46 6.35 -6.26
C HIS A 111 -0.23 5.45 -6.28
N PHE A 112 -0.35 4.30 -6.95
CA PHE A 112 0.72 3.32 -7.16
C PHE A 112 1.14 3.21 -8.62
N ASN A 113 0.88 4.23 -9.42
CA ASN A 113 1.21 4.23 -10.85
C ASN A 113 2.69 3.91 -11.08
N CYS A 114 2.99 3.09 -12.08
CA CYS A 114 4.35 2.71 -12.45
C CYS A 114 5.17 2.10 -11.29
N SER A 115 4.56 1.73 -10.17
CA SER A 115 5.28 1.15 -9.03
C SER A 115 5.55 -0.35 -9.20
N VAL A 116 6.53 -0.87 -8.49
CA VAL A 116 6.85 -2.30 -8.46
C VAL A 116 6.23 -2.93 -7.23
N LEU A 117 5.11 -3.66 -7.39
CA LEU A 117 4.39 -4.40 -6.35
C LEU A 117 4.58 -5.93 -6.46
N THR A 118 5.64 -6.35 -7.14
CA THR A 118 5.95 -7.76 -7.34
C THR A 118 5.99 -8.52 -6.00
N LYS A 119 5.22 -9.59 -5.87
CA LYS A 119 5.08 -10.39 -4.65
C LYS A 119 4.62 -9.59 -3.42
N ALA A 120 3.95 -8.47 -3.61
CA ALA A 120 3.32 -7.74 -2.50
C ALA A 120 2.17 -8.58 -1.89
N TRP A 121 1.92 -8.38 -0.61
CA TRP A 121 0.83 -9.02 0.13
C TRP A 121 -0.19 -7.97 0.52
N MET A 122 -1.41 -8.11 -0.03
CA MET A 122 -2.51 -7.16 0.14
C MET A 122 -3.80 -7.90 0.57
N PHE A 123 -3.71 -8.78 1.56
CA PHE A 123 -4.86 -9.54 2.03
C PHE A 123 -5.72 -8.73 3.02
N ASN A 124 -7.04 -8.89 2.89
CA ASN A 124 -8.03 -8.21 3.73
C ASN A 124 -7.90 -6.67 3.69
N ILE A 125 -7.61 -6.10 2.54
CA ILE A 125 -7.46 -4.65 2.36
C ILE A 125 -8.80 -3.98 2.04
N ARG A 126 -8.88 -2.68 2.34
CA ARG A 126 -9.92 -1.79 1.83
C ARG A 126 -9.29 -0.82 0.86
N LEU A 127 -9.92 -0.65 -0.30
CA LEU A 127 -9.47 0.24 -1.36
C LEU A 127 -10.59 1.25 -1.67
N TYR A 128 -10.25 2.53 -1.66
CA TYR A 128 -11.13 3.59 -2.11
C TYR A 128 -10.34 4.60 -2.96
N ARG A 129 -10.72 4.75 -4.24
CA ARG A 129 -10.01 5.63 -5.20
C ARG A 129 -8.50 5.36 -5.24
N VAL A 130 -8.12 4.13 -5.46
CA VAL A 130 -6.71 3.73 -5.55
C VAL A 130 -6.37 3.44 -7.01
N ASN A 131 -5.26 4.00 -7.48
CA ASN A 131 -4.78 3.84 -8.83
C ASN A 131 -3.54 2.95 -8.87
N PHE A 132 -3.58 1.89 -9.71
CA PHE A 132 -2.48 0.95 -9.95
C PHE A 132 -2.05 0.93 -11.43
N ASP A 133 -2.35 1.97 -12.21
CA ASP A 133 -2.01 2.00 -13.63
C ASP A 133 -0.51 1.76 -13.83
N GLU A 134 -0.17 0.91 -14.79
CA GLU A 134 1.22 0.56 -15.12
C GLU A 134 2.04 -0.03 -13.94
N ALA A 135 1.42 -0.39 -12.83
CA ALA A 135 2.13 -1.06 -11.74
C ALA A 135 2.49 -2.50 -12.10
N SER A 136 3.70 -2.92 -11.73
CA SER A 136 4.14 -4.32 -11.88
C SER A 136 3.68 -5.16 -10.68
N VAL A 137 2.76 -6.10 -10.90
CA VAL A 137 2.07 -6.85 -9.84
C VAL A 137 2.32 -8.36 -9.87
N GLN A 138 3.35 -8.81 -10.59
CA GLN A 138 3.66 -10.23 -10.73
C GLN A 138 3.79 -10.94 -9.38
N GLY A 139 2.98 -11.98 -9.15
CA GLY A 139 2.98 -12.76 -7.92
C GLY A 139 2.45 -12.01 -6.69
N MET A 140 1.74 -10.90 -6.89
CA MET A 140 1.03 -10.19 -5.80
C MET A 140 -0.15 -11.02 -5.33
N GLY A 141 -0.30 -11.17 -4.00
CA GLY A 141 -1.50 -11.72 -3.39
C GLY A 141 -2.43 -10.60 -2.93
N ILE A 142 -3.71 -10.64 -3.34
CA ILE A 142 -4.68 -9.61 -2.98
C ILE A 142 -6.04 -10.22 -2.64
N THR A 143 -6.63 -9.78 -1.51
CA THR A 143 -8.05 -9.96 -1.20
C THR A 143 -8.63 -8.65 -0.71
N ILE A 144 -9.72 -8.22 -1.30
CA ILE A 144 -10.34 -6.93 -0.99
C ILE A 144 -11.54 -7.17 -0.08
N LEU A 145 -11.55 -6.53 1.08
CA LEU A 145 -12.71 -6.45 1.94
C LEU A 145 -13.62 -5.34 1.38
N ARG A 146 -14.81 -5.71 0.88
CA ARG A 146 -15.85 -4.83 0.34
C ARG A 146 -15.32 -3.42 0.08
N GLY A 147 -14.80 -3.21 -1.09
CA GLY A 147 -14.25 -1.94 -1.52
C GLY A 147 -15.33 -1.13 -2.17
N GLU A 148 -15.27 0.12 -1.91
CA GLU A 148 -16.08 1.13 -2.49
C GLU A 148 -15.51 1.56 -3.84
N GLU A 149 -16.26 2.29 -4.60
CA GLU A 149 -16.14 2.70 -5.98
C GLU A 149 -14.79 3.34 -6.38
N ASN A 150 -14.45 3.23 -7.67
CA ASN A 150 -13.32 3.88 -8.35
C ASN A 150 -11.92 3.33 -8.01
N ILE A 151 -11.72 2.05 -8.28
CA ILE A 151 -10.38 1.46 -8.32
C ILE A 151 -9.95 1.41 -9.79
N SER A 152 -8.88 2.12 -10.15
CA SER A 152 -8.23 1.91 -11.44
C SER A 152 -7.28 0.71 -11.29
N ILE A 153 -7.60 -0.36 -11.99
CA ILE A 153 -6.87 -1.63 -11.93
C ILE A 153 -6.39 -1.96 -13.34
N ASN A 154 -5.09 -2.22 -13.51
CA ASN A 154 -4.59 -2.70 -14.80
C ASN A 154 -4.98 -4.17 -15.05
N SER A 155 -4.86 -4.61 -16.31
CA SER A 155 -5.19 -5.98 -16.73
C SER A 155 -4.48 -7.06 -15.92
N ASP A 156 -3.26 -6.82 -15.44
CA ASP A 156 -2.47 -7.81 -14.71
C ASP A 156 -3.00 -8.05 -13.30
N ILE A 157 -3.54 -7.01 -12.65
CA ILE A 157 -4.23 -7.13 -11.36
C ILE A 157 -5.53 -7.91 -11.54
N LEU A 158 -6.29 -7.64 -12.61
CA LEU A 158 -7.51 -8.39 -12.94
C LEU A 158 -7.20 -9.88 -13.11
N VAL A 159 -6.16 -10.23 -13.88
CA VAL A 159 -5.73 -11.63 -14.05
C VAL A 159 -5.30 -12.25 -12.71
N THR A 160 -4.64 -11.51 -11.85
CA THR A 160 -4.23 -11.98 -10.53
C THR A 160 -5.43 -12.23 -9.63
N LEU A 161 -6.43 -11.34 -9.63
CA LEU A 161 -7.69 -11.53 -8.92
C LEU A 161 -8.48 -12.73 -9.46
N GLN A 162 -8.60 -12.87 -10.79
CA GLN A 162 -9.30 -14.00 -11.41
C GLN A 162 -8.64 -15.33 -11.05
N LYS A 163 -7.33 -15.46 -11.12
CA LYS A 163 -6.62 -16.69 -10.72
C LYS A 163 -6.85 -17.06 -9.27
N PHE A 164 -6.82 -16.08 -8.38
CA PHE A 164 -7.10 -16.31 -6.96
C PHE A 164 -8.50 -16.87 -6.74
N PHE A 165 -9.51 -16.33 -7.43
CA PHE A 165 -10.88 -16.82 -7.34
C PHE A 165 -11.06 -18.21 -7.99
N GLU A 166 -10.37 -18.51 -9.08
CA GLU A 166 -10.42 -19.81 -9.74
C GLU A 166 -9.77 -20.92 -8.89
N GLU A 167 -8.66 -20.64 -8.23
CA GLU A 167 -7.96 -21.58 -7.34
C GLU A 167 -8.77 -21.85 -6.06
N ASP A 168 -9.40 -20.84 -5.48
CA ASP A 168 -10.23 -20.98 -4.27
C ASP A 168 -11.54 -21.72 -4.55
N CYS A 169 -12.18 -21.50 -5.70
CA CYS A 169 -13.37 -22.23 -6.12
C CYS A 169 -13.10 -23.74 -6.35
N ALA A 170 -11.88 -24.11 -6.74
CA ALA A 170 -11.51 -25.52 -6.96
C ALA A 170 -11.32 -26.31 -5.65
N THR A 171 -11.07 -25.63 -4.52
CA THR A 171 -10.73 -26.26 -3.24
C THR A 171 -11.87 -26.30 -2.21
N HIS A 172 -12.96 -25.54 -2.41
CA HIS A 172 -14.03 -25.41 -1.41
C HIS A 172 -15.44 -25.66 -2.00
N THR A 173 -15.88 -26.88 -1.99
CA THR A 173 -17.29 -27.29 -2.25
C THR A 173 -18.13 -27.16 -0.97
N GLY A 174 -18.21 -25.98 -0.35
CA GLY A 174 -18.96 -25.82 0.89
C GLY A 174 -19.09 -24.37 1.39
N MET A 175 -19.20 -23.41 0.51
CA MET A 175 -19.10 -21.99 0.83
C MET A 175 -20.42 -21.28 1.12
N SER A 176 -20.40 -20.34 2.05
CA SER A 176 -21.56 -19.58 2.55
C SER A 176 -21.90 -18.36 1.66
N GLN A 177 -23.12 -17.82 1.82
CA GLN A 177 -23.66 -16.65 1.06
C GLN A 177 -22.76 -15.39 0.99
N THR A 178 -21.69 -15.31 1.79
CA THR A 178 -20.73 -14.22 1.74
C THR A 178 -19.77 -14.28 0.56
N GLU A 179 -19.58 -15.46 -0.01
CA GLU A 179 -18.63 -15.75 -1.10
C GLU A 179 -19.27 -15.53 -2.47
N ASP A 180 -20.57 -15.81 -2.61
CA ASP A 180 -21.35 -15.46 -3.80
C ASP A 180 -21.35 -13.94 -4.03
N ASN A 181 -21.31 -13.14 -2.95
CA ASN A 181 -21.20 -11.68 -3.03
C ASN A 181 -19.82 -11.20 -3.50
N LEU A 182 -18.74 -11.86 -3.12
CA LEU A 182 -17.38 -11.52 -3.56
C LEU A 182 -17.18 -11.84 -5.05
N HIS A 183 -17.68 -12.99 -5.49
CA HIS A 183 -17.67 -13.37 -6.91
C HIS A 183 -18.50 -12.38 -7.76
N ALA A 184 -19.69 -12.00 -7.28
CA ALA A 184 -20.54 -11.01 -7.96
C ALA A 184 -19.89 -9.62 -8.05
N VAL A 185 -19.13 -9.20 -7.04
CA VAL A 185 -18.38 -7.94 -7.04
C VAL A 185 -17.20 -7.99 -8.02
N ALA A 186 -16.45 -9.09 -8.05
CA ALA A 186 -15.36 -9.27 -9.01
C ALA A 186 -15.87 -9.28 -10.45
N MET A 187 -16.99 -9.98 -10.71
CA MET A 187 -17.64 -10.00 -12.03
C MET A 187 -18.20 -8.64 -12.43
N LYS A 188 -18.71 -7.85 -11.49
CA LYS A 188 -19.22 -6.51 -11.75
C LYS A 188 -18.06 -5.55 -12.06
N ILE A 189 -16.96 -5.59 -11.33
CA ILE A 189 -15.75 -4.82 -11.61
C ILE A 189 -15.23 -5.16 -13.02
N THR A 190 -15.20 -6.44 -13.39
CA THR A 190 -14.77 -6.89 -14.72
C THR A 190 -15.71 -6.38 -15.82
N ALA A 191 -17.02 -6.39 -15.58
CA ALA A 191 -18.02 -5.92 -16.55
C ALA A 191 -17.97 -4.39 -16.74
N ASP A 192 -17.82 -3.64 -15.65
CA ASP A 192 -17.76 -2.17 -15.70
C ASP A 192 -16.48 -1.70 -16.43
N ILE A 193 -15.35 -2.39 -16.26
CA ILE A 193 -14.10 -2.08 -16.96
C ILE A 193 -14.19 -2.42 -18.46
N MET A 194 -14.93 -3.50 -18.83
CA MET A 194 -15.12 -3.85 -20.25
C MET A 194 -16.07 -2.89 -20.99
N GLN A 195 -16.94 -2.18 -20.28
CA GLN A 195 -17.85 -1.18 -20.87
C GLN A 195 -17.16 0.16 -21.14
N ASP A 196 -16.08 0.51 -20.43
CA ASP A 196 -15.31 1.74 -20.64
C ASP A 196 -14.21 1.58 -21.71
N ALA A 197 -14.07 0.41 -22.32
CA ALA A 197 -13.04 0.09 -23.33
C ALA A 197 -13.54 0.16 -24.80
N ASP A 198 -14.81 0.52 -25.03
CA ASP A 198 -15.42 0.82 -26.32
C ASP A 198 -15.67 2.35 -26.46
#